data_29ad45ed58db9690dbdb9eecc366b493
#
_entry.id   29ad45ed58db9690dbdb9eecc366b493
#
_cell.length_a   1.000
_cell.length_b   1.000
_cell.length_c   1.000
_cell.angle_alpha   90.00
_cell.angle_beta   90.00
_cell.angle_gamma   90.00
#
_symmetry.space_group_name_H-M   'P 1'
#
loop_
_entity.id
_entity.type
_entity.pdbx_description
1 polymer ?
#
loop_
_entity_poly.entity_id
_entity_poly.type
_entity_poly.pdbx_seq_one_letter_code
_entity_poly.pdbx_strand_id
1 'polypeptide(L)'
;MADRRTERRWLEQLTALPTAPGVEHRVLAWVEAWAARRATDLRIRSDRHGNLLLTQKGRRRRAPVVAVAHTDHPGFVVTGVDRREVEVEFRGGVRAEYFDGARVELFDSDDAGHRGRLVAYDPESERGRVQLDRTAPLVPGDIGRWFFGGKRGGVGERFALAPACDDLAGVAAALAALDRARGEPELSHFSVLLTRAEEVGFVGAIGAAKDRTVPEDSRILSIECSRAFPESPLGGGPIVRVGDASSVFDHELTNLVSEAARVRELTHQRKLMAGGSCEATAFVAYGYRATGLCLPLGNYHNMGNLDEVEQGKGMATPLPEVISISDFHGLVDLLLAATEAVDGTWDLTQRLESRFESRKHILG
;
A
#
# COMPACT_ATOMS: atom_id res chain seq x y z
N MET A 1 -12.61 -19.86 0.06
CA MET A 1 -11.44 -19.08 -0.42
C MET A 1 -11.89 -18.09 -1.48
N ALA A 2 -11.31 -16.91 -1.50
CA ALA A 2 -11.62 -15.89 -2.50
C ALA A 2 -11.19 -16.37 -3.90
N ASP A 3 -12.07 -16.14 -4.88
CA ASP A 3 -11.75 -16.22 -6.30
C ASP A 3 -11.37 -14.82 -6.85
N ARG A 4 -10.86 -14.74 -8.06
CA ARG A 4 -10.44 -13.48 -8.71
C ARG A 4 -11.54 -12.41 -8.76
N ARG A 5 -12.80 -12.84 -8.87
CA ARG A 5 -13.95 -11.92 -8.86
C ARG A 5 -14.17 -11.31 -7.46
N THR A 6 -14.01 -12.11 -6.43
CA THR A 6 -14.12 -11.66 -5.04
C THR A 6 -12.95 -10.74 -4.67
N GLU A 7 -11.73 -11.07 -5.09
CA GLU A 7 -10.54 -10.23 -4.90
C GLU A 7 -10.74 -8.83 -5.55
N ARG A 8 -11.22 -8.78 -6.80
CA ARG A 8 -11.53 -7.51 -7.48
C ARG A 8 -12.61 -6.71 -6.78
N ARG A 9 -13.64 -7.36 -6.24
CA ARG A 9 -14.68 -6.67 -5.46
C ARG A 9 -14.12 -6.05 -4.18
N TRP A 10 -13.19 -6.72 -3.49
CA TRP A 10 -12.53 -6.13 -2.31
C TRP A 10 -11.62 -4.97 -2.70
N LEU A 11 -10.87 -5.11 -3.78
CA LEU A 11 -10.10 -4.02 -4.35
C LEU A 11 -11.00 -2.79 -4.60
N GLU A 12 -12.11 -2.95 -5.32
CA GLU A 12 -13.04 -1.87 -5.63
C GLU A 12 -13.63 -1.22 -4.36
N GLN A 13 -14.02 -2.04 -3.39
CA GLN A 13 -14.60 -1.54 -2.14
C GLN A 13 -13.60 -0.75 -1.30
N LEU A 14 -12.39 -1.28 -1.11
CA LEU A 14 -11.37 -0.65 -0.29
C LEU A 14 -10.85 0.64 -0.93
N THR A 15 -10.47 0.61 -2.20
CA THR A 15 -9.88 1.77 -2.88
C THR A 15 -10.86 2.94 -3.09
N ALA A 16 -12.17 2.70 -2.87
CA ALA A 16 -13.19 3.74 -2.88
C ALA A 16 -13.40 4.43 -1.53
N LEU A 17 -12.95 3.83 -0.41
CA LEU A 17 -13.15 4.39 0.92
C LEU A 17 -12.38 5.70 1.11
N PRO A 18 -13.03 6.73 1.67
CA PRO A 18 -12.32 7.91 2.13
C PRO A 18 -11.40 7.57 3.31
N THR A 19 -10.15 8.01 3.23
CA THR A 19 -9.16 7.84 4.28
C THR A 19 -8.18 9.02 4.25
N ALA A 20 -7.50 9.26 5.37
CA ALA A 20 -6.40 10.22 5.47
C ALA A 20 -5.49 9.79 6.63
N PRO A 21 -4.19 10.18 6.64
CA PRO A 21 -3.27 9.84 7.73
C PRO A 21 -3.80 10.25 9.10
N GLY A 22 -3.88 9.25 10.01
CA GLY A 22 -4.44 9.42 11.36
C GLY A 22 -5.96 9.31 11.46
N VAL A 23 -6.69 9.20 10.34
CA VAL A 23 -8.17 9.14 10.28
C VAL A 23 -8.64 7.99 9.38
N GLU A 24 -8.11 6.78 9.61
CA GLU A 24 -8.33 5.58 8.78
C GLU A 24 -9.53 4.73 9.24
N HIS A 25 -10.35 5.23 10.15
CA HIS A 25 -11.42 4.46 10.82
C HIS A 25 -12.37 3.74 9.84
N ARG A 26 -12.64 4.30 8.64
CA ARG A 26 -13.52 3.68 7.63
C ARG A 26 -12.90 2.41 7.04
N VAL A 27 -11.60 2.46 6.74
CA VAL A 27 -10.84 1.31 6.24
C VAL A 27 -10.74 0.25 7.33
N LEU A 28 -10.38 0.66 8.55
CA LEU A 28 -10.26 -0.26 9.70
C LEU A 28 -11.59 -0.95 9.99
N ALA A 29 -12.72 -0.23 10.01
CA ALA A 29 -14.04 -0.80 10.22
C ALA A 29 -14.43 -1.81 9.11
N TRP A 30 -14.08 -1.52 7.85
CA TRP A 30 -14.32 -2.45 6.75
C TRP A 30 -13.51 -3.76 6.96
N VAL A 31 -12.24 -3.64 7.37
CA VAL A 31 -11.37 -4.79 7.65
C VAL A 31 -11.88 -5.59 8.84
N GLU A 32 -12.29 -4.94 9.92
CA GLU A 32 -12.87 -5.61 11.10
C GLU A 32 -14.12 -6.39 10.72
N ALA A 33 -15.02 -5.79 9.93
CA ALA A 33 -16.21 -6.47 9.42
C ALA A 33 -15.87 -7.64 8.48
N TRP A 34 -14.80 -7.50 7.66
CA TRP A 34 -14.28 -8.57 6.81
C TRP A 34 -13.73 -9.73 7.66
N ALA A 35 -12.96 -9.43 8.71
CA ALA A 35 -12.36 -10.41 9.62
C ALA A 35 -13.43 -11.11 10.48
N ALA A 36 -14.46 -10.39 10.93
CA ALA A 36 -15.56 -10.96 11.73
C ALA A 36 -16.29 -12.10 10.98
N ARG A 37 -16.45 -11.97 9.67
CA ARG A 37 -17.02 -13.05 8.83
C ARG A 37 -16.11 -14.27 8.68
N ARG A 38 -14.88 -14.21 9.22
CA ARG A 38 -13.83 -15.24 9.18
C ARG A 38 -13.33 -15.62 10.58
N ALA A 39 -14.09 -15.26 11.60
CA ALA A 39 -13.70 -15.42 12.99
C ALA A 39 -13.49 -16.89 13.43
N THR A 40 -13.95 -17.89 12.65
CA THR A 40 -13.59 -19.29 12.87
C THR A 40 -12.11 -19.55 12.64
N ASP A 41 -11.52 -18.91 11.63
CA ASP A 41 -10.17 -19.20 11.13
C ASP A 41 -9.16 -18.11 11.48
N LEU A 42 -9.63 -16.87 11.62
CA LEU A 42 -8.78 -15.71 11.86
C LEU A 42 -8.95 -15.14 13.27
N ARG A 43 -7.87 -14.53 13.76
CA ARG A 43 -7.84 -13.65 14.92
C ARG A 43 -7.40 -12.27 14.44
N ILE A 44 -8.10 -11.24 14.89
CA ILE A 44 -7.72 -9.84 14.70
C ILE A 44 -7.40 -9.23 16.06
N ARG A 45 -6.39 -8.41 16.12
CA ARG A 45 -6.05 -7.59 17.30
C ARG A 45 -5.51 -6.23 16.86
N SER A 46 -5.85 -5.18 17.61
CA SER A 46 -5.21 -3.89 17.48
C SER A 46 -3.99 -3.81 18.39
N ASP A 47 -2.93 -3.12 17.96
CA ASP A 47 -1.85 -2.70 18.84
C ASP A 47 -2.18 -1.35 19.50
N ARG A 48 -1.26 -0.83 20.33
CA ARG A 48 -1.48 0.46 21.02
C ARG A 48 -1.48 1.70 20.11
N HIS A 49 -1.05 1.54 18.86
CA HIS A 49 -1.02 2.59 17.84
C HIS A 49 -2.24 2.53 16.92
N GLY A 50 -3.11 1.53 17.13
CA GLY A 50 -4.30 1.29 16.32
C GLY A 50 -4.03 0.52 15.02
N ASN A 51 -2.82 0.00 14.80
CA ASN A 51 -2.56 -0.93 13.71
C ASN A 51 -3.33 -2.24 13.93
N LEU A 52 -3.77 -2.90 12.86
CA LEU A 52 -4.49 -4.17 12.95
C LEU A 52 -3.62 -5.35 12.53
N LEU A 53 -3.41 -6.31 13.42
CA LEU A 53 -2.74 -7.57 13.12
C LEU A 53 -3.78 -8.68 12.94
N LEU A 54 -3.80 -9.29 11.76
CA LEU A 54 -4.64 -10.44 11.41
C LEU A 54 -3.77 -11.69 11.33
N THR A 55 -4.11 -12.71 12.10
CA THR A 55 -3.37 -13.97 12.14
C THR A 55 -4.31 -15.15 11.98
N GLN A 56 -3.83 -16.24 11.39
CA GLN A 56 -4.57 -17.49 11.35
C GLN A 56 -4.61 -18.15 12.74
N LYS A 57 -5.74 -18.75 13.08
CA LYS A 57 -5.88 -19.58 14.30
C LYS A 57 -5.20 -20.92 14.07
N GLY A 58 -4.64 -21.50 15.13
CA GLY A 58 -3.95 -22.76 15.08
C GLY A 58 -2.50 -22.67 15.55
N ARG A 59 -1.79 -23.81 15.50
CA ARG A 59 -0.38 -23.89 15.91
C ARG A 59 0.51 -23.57 14.71
N ARG A 60 1.23 -22.48 14.77
CA ARG A 60 2.30 -22.16 13.82
C ARG A 60 3.50 -23.10 14.07
N ARG A 61 4.06 -23.63 12.99
CA ARG A 61 5.26 -24.48 13.03
C ARG A 61 6.49 -23.77 12.51
N ARG A 62 6.31 -22.60 11.89
CA ARG A 62 7.34 -21.80 11.22
C ARG A 62 7.33 -20.38 11.75
N ALA A 63 8.43 -19.64 11.57
CA ALA A 63 8.49 -18.22 11.83
C ALA A 63 7.45 -17.47 10.97
N PRO A 64 6.80 -16.43 11.51
CA PRO A 64 5.76 -15.73 10.76
C PRO A 64 6.26 -15.06 9.48
N VAL A 65 5.46 -15.13 8.45
CA VAL A 65 5.54 -14.22 7.28
C VAL A 65 4.43 -13.19 7.43
N VAL A 66 4.80 -11.92 7.45
CA VAL A 66 3.87 -10.83 7.70
C VAL A 66 3.86 -9.91 6.49
N ALA A 67 2.75 -9.90 5.77
CA ALA A 67 2.48 -8.85 4.78
C ALA A 67 2.07 -7.58 5.52
N VAL A 68 2.72 -6.46 5.22
CA VAL A 68 2.45 -5.14 5.82
C VAL A 68 1.92 -4.23 4.73
N ALA A 69 0.84 -3.52 4.98
CA ALA A 69 0.22 -2.57 4.07
C ALA A 69 -0.41 -1.42 4.86
N HIS A 70 -0.37 -0.19 4.36
CA HIS A 70 -0.94 0.94 5.08
C HIS A 70 -2.38 1.24 4.67
N THR A 71 -3.12 1.88 5.60
CA THR A 71 -4.57 2.10 5.50
C THR A 71 -4.96 3.54 5.23
N ASP A 72 -3.98 4.43 5.21
CA ASP A 72 -4.14 5.84 4.85
C ASP A 72 -3.84 6.09 3.35
N HIS A 73 -4.08 7.31 2.93
CA HIS A 73 -3.77 7.86 1.61
C HIS A 73 -3.69 9.39 1.75
N PRO A 74 -2.92 10.12 0.93
CA PRO A 74 -2.89 11.57 1.01
C PRO A 74 -4.28 12.20 0.97
N GLY A 75 -4.58 13.02 1.95
CA GLY A 75 -5.93 13.57 2.09
C GLY A 75 -6.03 14.80 2.97
N PHE A 76 -7.20 15.41 2.95
CA PHE A 76 -7.53 16.60 3.75
C PHE A 76 -8.15 16.19 5.07
N VAL A 77 -7.80 16.91 6.14
CA VAL A 77 -8.45 16.82 7.45
C VAL A 77 -9.03 18.18 7.79
N VAL A 78 -10.32 18.24 8.09
CA VAL A 78 -11.00 19.47 8.49
C VAL A 78 -10.48 19.94 9.83
N THR A 79 -10.08 21.20 9.93
CA THR A 79 -9.57 21.83 11.16
C THR A 79 -10.51 22.94 11.69
N GLY A 80 -11.33 23.53 10.82
CA GLY A 80 -12.30 24.55 11.19
C GLY A 80 -13.42 24.67 10.16
N VAL A 81 -14.59 25.11 10.59
CA VAL A 81 -15.76 25.32 9.72
C VAL A 81 -16.43 26.64 10.07
N ASP A 82 -16.57 27.52 9.09
CA ASP A 82 -17.41 28.72 9.16
C ASP A 82 -18.36 28.76 7.96
N ARG A 83 -19.60 28.33 8.19
CA ARG A 83 -20.66 28.22 7.16
C ARG A 83 -20.23 27.37 5.96
N ARG A 84 -19.76 28.02 4.88
CA ARG A 84 -19.30 27.38 3.64
C ARG A 84 -17.79 27.42 3.46
N GLU A 85 -17.08 28.11 4.34
CA GLU A 85 -15.63 28.14 4.36
C GLU A 85 -15.12 27.09 5.36
N VAL A 86 -14.27 26.18 4.87
CA VAL A 86 -13.74 25.08 5.66
C VAL A 86 -12.21 25.16 5.64
N GLU A 87 -11.63 25.27 6.83
CA GLU A 87 -10.18 25.14 7.00
C GLU A 87 -9.79 23.67 6.99
N VAL A 88 -8.71 23.36 6.28
CA VAL A 88 -8.22 22.00 6.14
C VAL A 88 -6.71 21.96 6.31
N GLU A 89 -6.21 20.86 6.87
CA GLU A 89 -4.82 20.42 6.82
C GLU A 89 -4.71 19.32 5.76
N PHE A 90 -3.73 19.40 4.88
CA PHE A 90 -3.42 18.30 3.96
C PHE A 90 -2.31 17.44 4.56
N ARG A 91 -2.48 16.13 4.54
CA ARG A 91 -1.52 15.14 5.04
C ARG A 91 -1.09 14.23 3.91
N GLY A 92 0.20 14.22 3.61
CA GLY A 92 0.81 13.39 2.57
C GLY A 92 1.61 14.19 1.52
N GLY A 93 2.36 13.46 0.69
CA GLY A 93 3.30 14.05 -0.26
C GLY A 93 2.67 14.36 -1.63
N VAL A 94 2.17 15.60 -1.83
CA VAL A 94 1.66 16.09 -3.13
C VAL A 94 2.30 17.44 -3.46
N ARG A 95 2.66 17.65 -4.72
CA ARG A 95 3.26 18.91 -5.17
C ARG A 95 2.27 20.06 -5.10
N ALA A 96 2.75 21.26 -4.74
CA ALA A 96 1.92 22.45 -4.52
C ALA A 96 1.08 22.85 -5.76
N GLU A 97 1.58 22.58 -6.96
CA GLU A 97 0.89 22.92 -8.21
C GLU A 97 -0.48 22.21 -8.37
N TYR A 98 -0.71 21.10 -7.67
CA TYR A 98 -1.99 20.35 -7.74
C TYR A 98 -3.09 20.94 -6.88
N PHE A 99 -2.78 21.89 -5.99
CA PHE A 99 -3.77 22.46 -5.06
C PHE A 99 -4.54 23.64 -5.64
N ASP A 100 -3.96 24.39 -6.60
CA ASP A 100 -4.56 25.63 -7.09
C ASP A 100 -5.91 25.41 -7.75
N GLY A 101 -6.95 25.94 -7.12
CA GLY A 101 -8.33 25.85 -7.60
C GLY A 101 -8.89 24.43 -7.71
N ALA A 102 -8.24 23.45 -7.13
CA ALA A 102 -8.65 22.04 -7.23
C ALA A 102 -10.03 21.78 -6.61
N ARG A 103 -10.75 20.85 -7.22
CA ARG A 103 -12.03 20.37 -6.66
C ARG A 103 -11.75 19.32 -5.61
N VAL A 104 -12.48 19.41 -4.49
CA VAL A 104 -12.38 18.47 -3.36
C VAL A 104 -13.76 17.97 -2.94
N GLU A 105 -13.80 16.83 -2.29
CA GLU A 105 -14.98 16.23 -1.67
C GLU A 105 -14.64 15.92 -0.22
N LEU A 106 -15.33 16.59 0.71
CA LEU A 106 -15.21 16.39 2.17
C LEU A 106 -16.33 15.49 2.63
N PHE A 107 -16.06 14.61 3.58
CA PHE A 107 -16.99 13.59 4.08
C PHE A 107 -17.31 13.86 5.55
N ASP A 108 -18.59 13.96 5.89
CA ASP A 108 -19.05 14.08 7.26
C ASP A 108 -19.09 12.70 7.98
N SER A 109 -19.54 12.73 9.23
CA SER A 109 -19.67 11.53 10.07
C SER A 109 -20.67 10.49 9.56
N ASP A 110 -21.59 10.90 8.68
CA ASP A 110 -22.57 10.00 8.03
C ASP A 110 -22.10 9.50 6.68
N ASP A 111 -20.83 9.74 6.32
CA ASP A 111 -20.20 9.41 5.03
C ASP A 111 -20.81 10.16 3.83
N ALA A 112 -21.57 11.24 4.07
CA ALA A 112 -22.07 12.07 2.98
C ALA A 112 -20.96 12.96 2.42
N GLY A 113 -20.79 12.95 1.08
CA GLY A 113 -19.76 13.74 0.38
C GLY A 113 -20.23 15.14 0.05
N HIS A 114 -19.50 16.15 0.49
CA HIS A 114 -19.75 17.58 0.29
C HIS A 114 -18.65 18.19 -0.59
N ARG A 115 -19.06 18.74 -1.73
CA ARG A 115 -18.12 19.24 -2.72
C ARG A 115 -17.77 20.69 -2.49
N GLY A 116 -16.54 21.03 -2.84
CA GLY A 116 -16.03 22.37 -2.77
C GLY A 116 -14.85 22.59 -3.72
N ARG A 117 -14.30 23.78 -3.64
CA ARG A 117 -13.08 24.17 -4.33
C ARG A 117 -12.07 24.65 -3.32
N LEU A 118 -10.84 24.22 -3.45
CA LEU A 118 -9.72 24.76 -2.70
C LEU A 118 -9.44 26.19 -3.24
N VAL A 119 -9.54 27.19 -2.36
CA VAL A 119 -9.38 28.61 -2.71
C VAL A 119 -8.08 29.21 -2.19
N ALA A 120 -7.42 28.52 -1.28
CA ALA A 120 -6.09 28.87 -0.79
C ALA A 120 -5.38 27.59 -0.29
N TYR A 121 -4.08 27.52 -0.48
CA TYR A 121 -3.21 26.50 0.10
C TYR A 121 -1.84 27.07 0.37
N ASP A 122 -1.32 26.81 1.56
CA ASP A 122 0.03 27.16 1.97
C ASP A 122 0.85 25.87 2.12
N PRO A 123 1.84 25.62 1.24
CA PRO A 123 2.63 24.39 1.29
C PRO A 123 3.60 24.31 2.47
N GLU A 124 3.94 25.43 3.13
CA GLU A 124 4.83 25.40 4.30
C GLU A 124 4.10 24.92 5.57
N SER A 125 2.86 25.33 5.74
CA SER A 125 2.01 24.92 6.87
C SER A 125 1.09 23.73 6.55
N GLU A 126 1.06 23.28 5.30
CA GLU A 126 0.14 22.24 4.77
C GLU A 126 -1.34 22.56 5.01
N ARG A 127 -1.68 23.85 5.13
CA ARG A 127 -3.03 24.31 5.41
C ARG A 127 -3.68 24.96 4.21
N GLY A 128 -4.98 24.74 4.09
CA GLY A 128 -5.77 25.30 3.01
C GLY A 128 -7.16 25.72 3.45
N ARG A 129 -7.87 26.38 2.53
CA ARG A 129 -9.28 26.75 2.68
C ARG A 129 -10.08 26.23 1.52
N VAL A 130 -11.19 25.57 1.85
CA VAL A 130 -12.15 25.03 0.88
C VAL A 130 -13.43 25.87 0.95
N GLN A 131 -13.83 26.40 -0.20
CA GLN A 131 -15.17 27.01 -0.36
C GLN A 131 -16.13 25.91 -0.82
N LEU A 132 -17.08 25.53 0.03
CA LEU A 132 -18.11 24.53 -0.29
C LEU A 132 -19.13 25.08 -1.30
N ASP A 133 -19.63 24.19 -2.15
CA ASP A 133 -20.74 24.50 -3.08
C ASP A 133 -22.04 24.80 -2.31
N ARG A 134 -22.25 24.15 -1.15
CA ARG A 134 -23.39 24.33 -0.24
C ARG A 134 -22.92 24.19 1.21
N THR A 135 -23.67 24.75 2.15
CA THR A 135 -23.45 24.50 3.59
C THR A 135 -23.60 23.00 3.90
N ALA A 136 -22.72 22.49 4.74
CA ALA A 136 -22.65 21.09 5.13
C ALA A 136 -22.41 20.92 6.63
N PRO A 137 -22.83 19.81 7.25
CA PRO A 137 -22.67 19.55 8.69
C PRO A 137 -21.26 19.03 9.04
N LEU A 138 -20.23 19.56 8.40
CA LEU A 138 -18.85 19.19 8.65
C LEU A 138 -18.36 19.69 10.00
N VAL A 139 -17.47 18.92 10.62
CA VAL A 139 -16.85 19.24 11.90
C VAL A 139 -15.33 19.00 11.84
N PRO A 140 -14.52 19.62 12.71
CA PRO A 140 -13.10 19.29 12.83
C PRO A 140 -12.88 17.79 13.05
N GLY A 141 -11.95 17.21 12.28
CA GLY A 141 -11.69 15.77 12.24
C GLY A 141 -12.35 15.03 11.07
N ASP A 142 -13.32 15.65 10.39
CA ASP A 142 -13.82 15.12 9.11
C ASP A 142 -12.71 15.14 8.06
N ILE A 143 -12.84 14.30 7.04
CA ILE A 143 -11.76 14.13 6.04
C ILE A 143 -12.24 14.46 4.63
N GLY A 144 -11.29 14.64 3.73
CA GLY A 144 -11.58 14.87 2.33
C GLY A 144 -10.51 14.34 1.40
N ARG A 145 -10.87 14.31 0.13
CA ARG A 145 -9.98 13.89 -0.97
C ARG A 145 -10.22 14.77 -2.20
N TRP A 146 -9.41 14.57 -3.20
CA TRP A 146 -9.65 15.16 -4.52
C TRP A 146 -10.98 14.71 -5.11
N PHE A 147 -11.69 15.61 -5.78
CA PHE A 147 -12.91 15.30 -6.52
C PHE A 147 -12.63 15.25 -8.02
N PHE A 148 -12.74 14.08 -8.62
CA PHE A 148 -12.36 13.80 -10.02
C PHE A 148 -13.47 14.04 -11.06
N GLY A 149 -14.47 14.89 -10.75
CA GLY A 149 -15.47 15.32 -11.74
C GLY A 149 -16.38 14.23 -12.29
N GLY A 150 -16.73 13.21 -11.50
CA GLY A 150 -17.58 12.10 -11.93
C GLY A 150 -16.85 11.02 -12.73
N LYS A 151 -15.61 11.20 -13.08
CA LYS A 151 -14.66 10.14 -13.49
C LYS A 151 -14.30 9.32 -12.23
N ARG A 152 -15.33 8.83 -11.55
CA ARG A 152 -15.15 7.86 -10.47
C ARG A 152 -14.56 6.65 -11.12
N GLY A 153 -13.35 6.38 -11.00
CA GLY A 153 -12.73 5.18 -11.48
C GLY A 153 -13.63 3.95 -11.41
N GLY A 154 -13.10 2.82 -11.56
CA GLY A 154 -13.80 1.54 -11.50
C GLY A 154 -12.80 0.44 -11.78
N VAL A 155 -13.12 -0.76 -11.33
CA VAL A 155 -12.31 -1.94 -11.60
C VAL A 155 -12.73 -2.55 -12.93
N GLY A 156 -12.02 -2.14 -13.99
CA GLY A 156 -12.17 -2.70 -15.33
C GLY A 156 -11.52 -4.08 -15.48
N GLU A 157 -11.43 -4.60 -16.69
CA GLU A 157 -10.76 -5.89 -16.96
C GLU A 157 -9.24 -5.79 -16.86
N ARG A 158 -8.66 -4.69 -17.36
CA ARG A 158 -7.21 -4.48 -17.45
C ARG A 158 -6.66 -3.56 -16.37
N PHE A 159 -7.41 -2.53 -16.01
CA PHE A 159 -6.98 -1.51 -15.07
C PHE A 159 -8.06 -1.24 -14.02
N ALA A 160 -7.64 -0.92 -12.81
CA ALA A 160 -8.44 -0.27 -11.80
C ALA A 160 -8.04 1.21 -11.74
N LEU A 161 -9.05 2.09 -11.79
CA LEU A 161 -8.92 3.52 -11.54
C LEU A 161 -9.64 3.82 -10.23
N ALA A 162 -8.94 4.35 -9.25
CA ALA A 162 -9.54 4.59 -7.93
C ALA A 162 -8.95 5.83 -7.25
N PRO A 163 -9.70 6.39 -6.29
CA PRO A 163 -9.19 7.52 -5.49
C PRO A 163 -7.93 7.22 -4.70
N ALA A 164 -7.78 6.00 -4.20
CA ALA A 164 -6.72 5.60 -3.27
C ALA A 164 -6.28 4.16 -3.55
N CYS A 165 -5.42 3.94 -4.55
CA CYS A 165 -4.78 2.64 -4.76
C CYS A 165 -3.62 2.47 -3.78
N ASP A 166 -2.88 3.52 -3.53
CA ASP A 166 -1.79 3.61 -2.55
C ASP A 166 -2.34 3.84 -1.14
N ASP A 167 -2.29 2.89 -0.18
CA ASP A 167 -1.95 1.49 -0.44
C ASP A 167 -3.16 0.56 -0.21
N LEU A 168 -4.39 1.10 -0.42
CA LEU A 168 -5.61 0.29 -0.25
C LEU A 168 -5.71 -0.88 -1.25
N ALA A 169 -4.97 -0.82 -2.37
CA ALA A 169 -4.82 -1.96 -3.25
C ALA A 169 -3.89 -3.03 -2.65
N GLY A 170 -2.83 -2.62 -1.96
CA GLY A 170 -1.98 -3.52 -1.17
C GLY A 170 -2.75 -4.14 -0.01
N VAL A 171 -3.56 -3.37 0.71
CA VAL A 171 -4.49 -3.91 1.73
C VAL A 171 -5.40 -4.98 1.13
N ALA A 172 -6.02 -4.72 -0.03
CA ALA A 172 -6.87 -5.69 -0.71
C ALA A 172 -6.11 -6.96 -1.11
N ALA A 173 -4.87 -6.82 -1.62
CA ALA A 173 -4.01 -7.95 -2.00
C ALA A 173 -3.60 -8.79 -0.78
N ALA A 174 -3.19 -8.13 0.32
CA ALA A 174 -2.83 -8.81 1.56
C ALA A 174 -3.99 -9.62 2.15
N LEU A 175 -5.20 -9.03 2.19
CA LEU A 175 -6.41 -9.70 2.66
C LEU A 175 -6.83 -10.84 1.72
N ALA A 176 -6.67 -10.69 0.41
CA ALA A 176 -6.94 -11.75 -0.56
C ALA A 176 -5.98 -12.94 -0.39
N ALA A 177 -4.69 -12.66 -0.20
CA ALA A 177 -3.69 -13.68 0.09
C ALA A 177 -4.00 -14.39 1.42
N LEU A 178 -4.37 -13.64 2.48
CA LEU A 178 -4.74 -14.22 3.77
C LEU A 178 -5.98 -15.09 3.65
N ASP A 179 -7.00 -14.69 2.89
CA ASP A 179 -8.19 -15.49 2.66
C ASP A 179 -7.88 -16.80 1.93
N ARG A 180 -6.99 -16.75 0.94
CA ARG A 180 -6.55 -17.96 0.21
C ARG A 180 -5.64 -18.85 1.04
N ALA A 181 -4.85 -18.30 1.96
CA ALA A 181 -3.98 -19.05 2.85
C ALA A 181 -4.75 -19.80 3.96
N ARG A 182 -6.02 -19.42 4.23
CA ARG A 182 -6.81 -20.04 5.29
C ARG A 182 -7.07 -21.53 5.02
N GLY A 183 -6.77 -22.35 6.02
CA GLY A 183 -6.99 -23.79 5.91
C GLY A 183 -5.87 -24.54 5.17
N GLU A 184 -4.88 -23.83 4.63
CA GLU A 184 -3.70 -24.43 4.00
C GLU A 184 -2.59 -24.58 5.04
N PRO A 185 -2.23 -25.81 5.46
CA PRO A 185 -1.25 -26.03 6.53
C PRO A 185 0.12 -25.41 6.26
N GLU A 186 0.57 -25.44 5.00
CA GLU A 186 1.85 -24.88 4.58
C GLU A 186 1.90 -23.33 4.64
N LEU A 187 0.73 -22.69 4.64
CA LEU A 187 0.57 -21.24 4.71
C LEU A 187 0.08 -20.74 6.07
N SER A 188 -0.03 -21.63 7.08
CA SER A 188 -0.59 -21.31 8.40
C SER A 188 0.21 -20.26 9.19
N HIS A 189 1.43 -19.94 8.76
CA HIS A 189 2.31 -18.92 9.35
C HIS A 189 2.19 -17.55 8.66
N PHE A 190 1.37 -17.41 7.61
CA PHE A 190 1.08 -16.15 6.95
C PHE A 190 0.15 -15.28 7.80
N SER A 191 0.47 -14.01 7.91
CA SER A 191 -0.25 -13.01 8.70
C SER A 191 -0.25 -11.67 7.95
N VAL A 192 -1.14 -10.76 8.34
CA VAL A 192 -1.24 -9.41 7.76
C VAL A 192 -1.20 -8.39 8.89
N LEU A 193 -0.34 -7.39 8.77
CA LEU A 193 -0.31 -6.20 9.62
C LEU A 193 -0.73 -5.00 8.77
N LEU A 194 -1.83 -4.37 9.17
CA LEU A 194 -2.32 -3.15 8.55
C LEU A 194 -1.92 -1.95 9.41
N THR A 195 -1.17 -1.04 8.85
CA THR A 195 -0.56 0.09 9.52
C THR A 195 -1.31 1.38 9.24
N ARG A 196 -1.00 2.42 10.01
CA ARG A 196 -1.63 3.73 9.97
C ARG A 196 -0.59 4.82 9.76
N ALA A 197 -1.02 5.93 9.15
CA ALA A 197 -0.22 7.14 9.01
C ALA A 197 1.16 6.88 8.35
N GLU A 198 1.16 6.13 7.24
CA GLU A 198 2.34 5.90 6.43
C GLU A 198 2.76 7.17 5.71
N GLU A 199 1.82 7.85 5.07
CA GLU A 199 1.97 9.00 4.18
C GLU A 199 2.56 10.26 4.85
N VAL A 200 2.70 10.20 6.18
CA VAL A 200 3.35 11.24 7.00
C VAL A 200 4.59 10.71 7.74
N GLY A 201 5.24 9.68 7.18
CA GLY A 201 6.49 9.11 7.67
C GLY A 201 6.35 7.76 8.35
N PHE A 202 5.51 6.88 7.84
CA PHE A 202 5.30 5.48 8.25
C PHE A 202 5.22 5.28 9.78
N VAL A 203 4.50 6.22 10.44
CA VAL A 203 4.42 6.32 11.91
C VAL A 203 3.89 5.04 12.55
N GLY A 204 2.86 4.43 11.94
CA GLY A 204 2.29 3.17 12.41
C GLY A 204 3.29 2.02 12.34
N ALA A 205 4.04 1.90 11.24
CA ALA A 205 5.06 0.87 11.08
C ALA A 205 6.23 1.05 12.06
N ILE A 206 6.69 2.29 12.29
CA ILE A 206 7.69 2.58 13.32
C ILE A 206 7.20 2.11 14.68
N GLY A 207 5.95 2.45 15.04
CA GLY A 207 5.33 2.00 16.29
C GLY A 207 5.27 0.48 16.40
N ALA A 208 4.78 -0.19 15.36
CA ALA A 208 4.66 -1.65 15.32
C ALA A 208 6.03 -2.35 15.44
N ALA A 209 7.05 -1.87 14.74
CA ALA A 209 8.39 -2.43 14.76
C ALA A 209 9.06 -2.22 16.12
N LYS A 210 8.97 -1.01 16.67
CA LYS A 210 9.53 -0.63 17.99
C LYS A 210 8.93 -1.47 19.12
N ASP A 211 7.61 -1.67 19.10
CA ASP A 211 6.87 -2.34 20.16
C ASP A 211 6.73 -3.85 19.97
N ARG A 212 7.36 -4.37 18.95
CA ARG A 212 7.31 -5.81 18.62
C ARG A 212 5.87 -6.30 18.45
N THR A 213 5.04 -5.56 17.75
CA THR A 213 3.65 -5.97 17.43
C THR A 213 3.61 -7.34 16.76
N VAL A 214 4.64 -7.67 15.96
CA VAL A 214 4.87 -9.01 15.42
C VAL A 214 6.14 -9.63 16.02
N PRO A 215 6.26 -10.98 16.07
CA PRO A 215 7.44 -11.66 16.59
C PRO A 215 8.74 -11.22 15.91
N GLU A 216 9.85 -11.19 16.64
CA GLU A 216 11.15 -10.71 16.14
C GLU A 216 11.72 -11.57 14.98
N ASP A 217 11.38 -12.84 14.95
CA ASP A 217 11.78 -13.79 13.90
C ASP A 217 10.90 -13.70 12.63
N SER A 218 9.96 -12.76 12.59
CA SER A 218 9.08 -12.58 11.43
C SER A 218 9.85 -12.12 10.20
N ARG A 219 9.44 -12.63 9.02
CA ARG A 219 9.84 -12.12 7.72
C ARG A 219 8.78 -11.13 7.26
N ILE A 220 9.20 -9.92 6.99
CA ILE A 220 8.31 -8.80 6.62
C ILE A 220 8.29 -8.66 5.10
N LEU A 221 7.10 -8.69 4.52
CA LEU A 221 6.82 -8.37 3.14
C LEU A 221 6.01 -7.06 3.13
N SER A 222 6.71 -5.91 3.06
CA SER A 222 6.06 -4.60 3.02
C SER A 222 5.48 -4.38 1.63
N ILE A 223 4.20 -4.10 1.58
CA ILE A 223 3.48 -3.81 0.34
C ILE A 223 3.38 -2.30 0.16
N GLU A 224 3.38 -1.87 -1.08
CA GLU A 224 3.28 -0.47 -1.50
C GLU A 224 2.63 -0.36 -2.87
N CYS A 225 2.16 0.83 -3.19
CA CYS A 225 1.92 1.22 -4.57
C CYS A 225 2.88 2.36 -4.91
N SER A 226 3.75 2.20 -5.90
CA SER A 226 4.77 3.20 -6.20
C SER A 226 4.74 3.61 -7.67
N ARG A 227 5.08 4.90 -7.94
CA ARG A 227 5.11 5.46 -9.29
C ARG A 227 5.69 4.47 -10.30
N ALA A 228 4.96 4.23 -11.38
CA ALA A 228 5.43 3.45 -12.51
C ALA A 228 6.47 4.23 -13.32
N PHE A 229 7.43 3.52 -13.88
CA PHE A 229 8.48 4.07 -14.72
C PHE A 229 8.57 3.29 -16.04
N PRO A 230 9.22 3.82 -17.08
CA PRO A 230 9.42 3.08 -18.33
C PRO A 230 10.08 1.71 -18.13
N GLU A 231 11.02 1.59 -17.19
CA GLU A 231 11.70 0.36 -16.81
C GLU A 231 10.97 -0.51 -15.77
N SER A 232 9.85 -0.03 -15.26
CA SER A 232 8.95 -0.76 -14.36
C SER A 232 7.50 -0.35 -14.59
N PRO A 233 6.94 -0.72 -15.78
CA PRO A 233 5.64 -0.26 -16.23
C PRO A 233 4.48 -0.97 -15.54
N LEU A 234 3.28 -0.37 -15.65
CA LEU A 234 2.01 -1.02 -15.40
C LEU A 234 1.86 -2.25 -16.31
N GLY A 235 1.40 -3.37 -15.77
CA GLY A 235 1.21 -4.63 -16.50
C GLY A 235 2.49 -5.48 -16.60
N GLY A 236 3.61 -5.00 -16.08
CA GLY A 236 4.87 -5.75 -16.00
C GLY A 236 4.96 -6.73 -14.82
N GLY A 237 3.90 -6.87 -14.04
CA GLY A 237 3.85 -7.63 -12.80
C GLY A 237 4.26 -6.80 -11.57
N PRO A 238 4.02 -7.30 -10.35
CA PRO A 238 4.45 -6.65 -9.13
C PRO A 238 5.98 -6.51 -9.10
N ILE A 239 6.47 -5.46 -8.43
CA ILE A 239 7.90 -5.18 -8.29
C ILE A 239 8.40 -5.77 -6.97
N VAL A 240 9.43 -6.61 -7.02
CA VAL A 240 10.23 -6.98 -5.85
C VAL A 240 11.26 -5.88 -5.62
N ARG A 241 11.11 -5.13 -4.53
CA ARG A 241 11.98 -4.00 -4.19
C ARG A 241 13.26 -4.53 -3.53
N VAL A 242 14.41 -4.04 -3.98
CA VAL A 242 15.70 -4.39 -3.37
C VAL A 242 16.14 -3.39 -2.29
N GLY A 243 15.42 -2.30 -2.17
CA GLY A 243 15.67 -1.20 -1.24
C GLY A 243 14.83 0.01 -1.59
N ASP A 244 14.97 1.05 -0.79
CA ASP A 244 14.37 2.36 -0.97
C ASP A 244 15.41 3.49 -0.82
N ALA A 245 14.98 4.75 -0.62
CA ALA A 245 15.88 5.89 -0.45
C ALA A 245 16.74 5.78 0.82
N SER A 246 16.29 5.07 1.85
CA SER A 246 16.92 5.05 3.18
C SER A 246 17.61 3.74 3.52
N SER A 247 17.21 2.61 2.90
CA SER A 247 17.74 1.30 3.25
C SER A 247 17.82 0.34 2.07
N VAL A 248 18.75 -0.61 2.18
CA VAL A 248 18.81 -1.81 1.35
C VAL A 248 18.18 -2.95 2.14
N PHE A 249 17.25 -3.66 1.50
CA PHE A 249 16.48 -4.70 2.18
C PHE A 249 17.27 -6.01 2.33
N ASP A 250 16.76 -6.93 3.17
CA ASP A 250 17.38 -8.24 3.37
C ASP A 250 17.56 -8.96 2.03
N HIS A 251 18.81 -9.16 1.62
CA HIS A 251 19.14 -9.68 0.30
C HIS A 251 18.71 -11.13 0.10
N GLU A 252 18.80 -11.94 1.16
CA GLU A 252 18.42 -13.34 1.10
C GLU A 252 16.89 -13.47 0.94
N LEU A 253 16.12 -12.77 1.78
CA LEU A 253 14.66 -12.73 1.68
C LEU A 253 14.21 -12.20 0.31
N THR A 254 14.80 -11.10 -0.16
CA THR A 254 14.50 -10.50 -1.48
C THR A 254 14.75 -11.48 -2.63
N ASN A 255 15.85 -12.25 -2.55
CA ASN A 255 16.17 -13.25 -3.57
C ASN A 255 15.26 -14.48 -3.49
N LEU A 256 14.90 -14.92 -2.29
CA LEU A 256 13.91 -16.01 -2.10
C LEU A 256 12.56 -15.65 -2.71
N VAL A 257 12.08 -14.41 -2.48
CA VAL A 257 10.83 -13.91 -3.10
C VAL A 257 10.92 -13.89 -4.63
N SER A 258 12.02 -13.37 -5.19
CA SER A 258 12.22 -13.38 -6.65
C SER A 258 12.31 -14.78 -7.22
N GLU A 259 12.96 -15.72 -6.51
CA GLU A 259 13.04 -17.12 -6.92
C GLU A 259 11.67 -17.82 -6.85
N ALA A 260 10.88 -17.53 -5.81
CA ALA A 260 9.51 -18.04 -5.70
C ALA A 260 8.65 -17.60 -6.89
N ALA A 261 8.77 -16.33 -7.31
CA ALA A 261 8.10 -15.83 -8.50
C ALA A 261 8.55 -16.60 -9.76
N ARG A 262 9.85 -16.80 -9.93
CA ARG A 262 10.42 -17.53 -11.07
C ARG A 262 9.96 -18.99 -11.13
N VAL A 263 9.97 -19.69 -10.01
CA VAL A 263 9.55 -21.10 -9.92
C VAL A 263 8.07 -21.27 -10.23
N ARG A 264 7.25 -20.30 -9.83
CA ARG A 264 5.80 -20.26 -10.11
C ARG A 264 5.45 -19.60 -11.45
N GLU A 265 6.46 -19.25 -12.25
CA GLU A 265 6.30 -18.57 -13.56
C GLU A 265 5.47 -17.28 -13.47
N LEU A 266 5.55 -16.57 -12.32
CA LEU A 266 4.86 -15.31 -12.11
C LEU A 266 5.64 -14.17 -12.79
N THR A 267 4.94 -13.42 -13.63
CA THR A 267 5.49 -12.16 -14.17
C THR A 267 5.75 -11.22 -13.01
N HIS A 268 6.98 -10.73 -12.89
CA HIS A 268 7.40 -9.79 -11.85
C HIS A 268 8.58 -8.94 -12.34
N GLN A 269 8.77 -7.84 -11.66
CA GLN A 269 9.85 -6.90 -11.90
C GLN A 269 10.76 -6.84 -10.66
N ARG A 270 11.94 -6.28 -10.78
CA ARG A 270 12.87 -6.09 -9.67
C ARG A 270 13.52 -4.72 -9.77
N LYS A 271 13.44 -3.90 -8.70
CA LYS A 271 13.94 -2.52 -8.74
C LYS A 271 14.35 -1.99 -7.37
N LEU A 272 15.34 -1.07 -7.36
CA LEU A 272 15.58 -0.13 -6.28
C LEU A 272 14.64 1.06 -6.46
N MET A 273 13.79 1.32 -5.46
CA MET A 273 12.81 2.42 -5.48
C MET A 273 13.34 3.61 -4.70
N ALA A 274 14.34 4.31 -5.24
CA ALA A 274 15.10 5.36 -4.56
C ALA A 274 14.40 6.72 -4.43
N GLY A 275 13.14 6.84 -4.88
CA GLY A 275 12.39 8.11 -4.83
C GLY A 275 11.80 8.47 -3.48
N GLY A 276 11.74 7.54 -2.54
CA GLY A 276 11.20 7.70 -1.20
C GLY A 276 11.50 6.49 -0.34
N SER A 277 11.15 6.55 0.94
CA SER A 277 11.26 5.42 1.88
C SER A 277 9.88 4.82 2.14
N CYS A 278 9.85 3.58 2.59
CA CYS A 278 8.62 2.87 2.91
C CYS A 278 8.70 2.14 4.26
N GLU A 279 7.62 1.50 4.64
CA GLU A 279 7.50 0.78 5.92
C GLU A 279 8.55 -0.31 6.11
N ALA A 280 9.05 -0.95 5.03
CA ALA A 280 10.13 -1.94 5.13
C ALA A 280 11.37 -1.37 5.84
N THR A 281 11.69 -0.08 5.59
CA THR A 281 12.82 0.60 6.24
C THR A 281 12.64 0.68 7.76
N ALA A 282 11.42 0.92 8.27
CA ALA A 282 11.17 0.90 9.71
C ALA A 282 11.48 -0.49 10.29
N PHE A 283 11.00 -1.56 9.67
CA PHE A 283 11.26 -2.91 10.14
C PHE A 283 12.75 -3.29 10.07
N VAL A 284 13.45 -2.93 8.99
CA VAL A 284 14.92 -3.13 8.87
C VAL A 284 15.65 -2.42 10.00
N ALA A 285 15.30 -1.17 10.29
CA ALA A 285 15.94 -0.38 11.35
C ALA A 285 15.78 -1.01 12.74
N TYR A 286 14.69 -1.72 12.97
CA TYR A 286 14.43 -2.45 14.23
C TYR A 286 14.86 -3.93 14.19
N GLY A 287 15.66 -4.34 13.18
CA GLY A 287 16.31 -5.64 13.11
C GLY A 287 15.48 -6.79 12.56
N TYR A 288 14.35 -6.51 11.91
CA TYR A 288 13.60 -7.53 11.20
C TYR A 288 14.22 -7.84 9.83
N ARG A 289 14.06 -9.06 9.37
CA ARG A 289 14.30 -9.40 7.97
C ARG A 289 13.12 -8.90 7.14
N ALA A 290 13.34 -7.86 6.34
CA ALA A 290 12.28 -7.22 5.55
C ALA A 290 12.67 -7.07 4.08
N THR A 291 11.68 -7.17 3.20
CA THR A 291 11.76 -6.79 1.78
C THR A 291 10.48 -6.08 1.37
N GLY A 292 10.51 -5.37 0.25
CA GLY A 292 9.36 -4.67 -0.27
C GLY A 292 8.78 -5.32 -1.51
N LEU A 293 7.48 -5.25 -1.64
CA LEU A 293 6.72 -5.61 -2.83
C LEU A 293 5.88 -4.41 -3.23
N CYS A 294 5.80 -4.05 -4.49
CA CYS A 294 4.90 -2.97 -4.84
C CYS A 294 4.16 -3.19 -6.16
N LEU A 295 2.99 -2.56 -6.25
CA LEU A 295 2.26 -2.40 -7.50
C LEU A 295 2.78 -1.16 -8.24
N PRO A 296 3.13 -1.26 -9.53
CA PRO A 296 3.34 -0.07 -10.35
C PRO A 296 2.07 0.78 -10.37
N LEU A 297 2.20 2.09 -10.14
CA LEU A 297 1.11 3.03 -9.96
C LEU A 297 1.18 4.17 -10.96
N GLY A 298 0.10 4.39 -11.70
CA GLY A 298 -0.11 5.59 -12.51
C GLY A 298 -0.83 6.68 -11.71
N ASN A 299 -0.56 7.94 -12.04
CA ASN A 299 -1.07 9.12 -11.33
C ASN A 299 -0.77 9.08 -9.81
N TYR A 300 0.45 8.72 -9.47
CA TYR A 300 0.96 8.59 -8.10
C TYR A 300 0.49 9.73 -7.21
N HIS A 301 -0.12 9.44 -6.05
CA HIS A 301 -0.77 10.39 -5.14
C HIS A 301 -1.80 11.30 -5.83
N ASN A 302 -2.53 10.73 -6.80
CA ASN A 302 -3.48 11.46 -7.65
C ASN A 302 -2.87 12.56 -8.53
N MET A 303 -1.56 12.64 -8.66
CA MET A 303 -0.88 13.61 -9.50
C MET A 303 -0.91 13.18 -10.97
N GLY A 304 -1.93 13.60 -11.70
CA GLY A 304 -2.02 13.36 -13.14
C GLY A 304 -0.96 14.16 -13.91
N ASN A 305 -0.43 13.60 -15.00
CA ASN A 305 0.60 14.20 -15.84
C ASN A 305 1.88 14.58 -15.09
N LEU A 306 2.23 13.86 -14.03
CA LEU A 306 3.32 14.22 -13.13
C LEU A 306 4.65 14.46 -13.86
N ASP A 307 5.01 13.60 -14.82
CA ASP A 307 6.25 13.73 -15.59
C ASP A 307 6.33 15.05 -16.39
N GLU A 308 5.20 15.48 -16.96
CA GLU A 308 5.10 16.74 -17.71
C GLU A 308 5.11 17.96 -16.77
N VAL A 309 4.43 17.84 -15.61
CA VAL A 309 4.41 18.89 -14.58
C VAL A 309 5.82 19.10 -14.01
N GLU A 310 6.57 18.05 -13.72
CA GLU A 310 7.96 18.12 -13.27
C GLU A 310 8.88 18.78 -14.28
N GLN A 311 8.57 18.68 -15.58
CA GLN A 311 9.30 19.33 -16.65
C GLN A 311 8.81 20.77 -16.92
N GLY A 312 7.81 21.26 -16.19
CA GLY A 312 7.20 22.57 -16.43
C GLY A 312 6.38 22.68 -17.73
N LYS A 313 5.93 21.53 -18.30
CA LYS A 313 5.23 21.47 -19.60
C LYS A 313 3.75 21.13 -19.50
N GLY A 314 3.35 20.48 -18.42
CA GLY A 314 1.99 20.00 -18.20
C GLY A 314 1.19 20.87 -17.23
N MET A 315 -0.13 20.73 -17.29
CA MET A 315 -1.03 21.30 -16.28
C MET A 315 -1.26 20.29 -15.17
N ALA A 316 -0.95 20.69 -13.93
CA ALA A 316 -1.21 19.88 -12.73
C ALA A 316 -2.72 19.67 -12.56
N THR A 317 -3.16 18.44 -12.68
CA THR A 317 -4.58 18.08 -12.58
C THR A 317 -4.71 16.82 -11.73
N PRO A 318 -5.43 16.87 -10.60
CA PRO A 318 -5.72 15.67 -9.83
C PRO A 318 -6.53 14.65 -10.66
N LEU A 319 -6.05 13.40 -10.72
CA LEU A 319 -6.69 12.28 -11.41
C LEU A 319 -6.73 11.05 -10.51
N PRO A 320 -7.71 10.13 -10.70
CA PRO A 320 -7.68 8.84 -10.02
C PRO A 320 -6.38 8.10 -10.29
N GLU A 321 -5.87 7.42 -9.28
CA GLU A 321 -4.74 6.51 -9.41
C GLU A 321 -5.09 5.32 -10.29
N VAL A 322 -4.08 4.70 -10.90
CA VAL A 322 -4.26 3.59 -11.86
C VAL A 322 -3.32 2.45 -11.49
N ILE A 323 -3.87 1.24 -11.34
CA ILE A 323 -3.09 0.01 -11.25
C ILE A 323 -3.54 -1.00 -12.30
N SER A 324 -2.65 -1.92 -12.65
CA SER A 324 -2.99 -3.06 -13.51
C SER A 324 -3.65 -4.18 -12.69
N ILE A 325 -4.75 -4.74 -13.22
CA ILE A 325 -5.45 -5.86 -12.58
C ILE A 325 -4.59 -7.14 -12.62
N SER A 326 -3.78 -7.34 -13.68
CA SER A 326 -2.84 -8.45 -13.72
C SER A 326 -1.76 -8.34 -12.65
N ASP A 327 -1.25 -7.12 -12.40
CA ASP A 327 -0.24 -6.88 -11.37
C ASP A 327 -0.82 -7.11 -9.97
N PHE A 328 -2.05 -6.63 -9.72
CA PHE A 328 -2.77 -6.89 -8.47
C PHE A 328 -2.92 -8.39 -8.18
N HIS A 329 -3.39 -9.16 -9.16
CA HIS A 329 -3.50 -10.60 -8.99
C HIS A 329 -2.13 -11.29 -8.88
N GLY A 330 -1.14 -10.78 -9.63
CA GLY A 330 0.24 -11.24 -9.53
C GLY A 330 0.83 -11.02 -8.14
N LEU A 331 0.50 -9.90 -7.48
CA LEU A 331 0.92 -9.62 -6.10
C LEU A 331 0.30 -10.61 -5.10
N VAL A 332 -1.01 -10.92 -5.24
CA VAL A 332 -1.67 -11.94 -4.40
C VAL A 332 -0.99 -13.30 -4.54
N ASP A 333 -0.69 -13.73 -5.78
CA ASP A 333 -0.01 -15.01 -6.03
C ASP A 333 1.43 -14.99 -5.51
N LEU A 334 2.13 -13.86 -5.64
CA LEU A 334 3.49 -13.71 -5.16
C LEU A 334 3.59 -13.76 -3.64
N LEU A 335 2.64 -13.15 -2.90
CA LEU A 335 2.56 -13.25 -1.44
C LEU A 335 2.44 -14.70 -0.96
N LEU A 336 1.63 -15.51 -1.64
CA LEU A 336 1.47 -16.93 -1.31
C LEU A 336 2.74 -17.73 -1.66
N ALA A 337 3.28 -17.53 -2.87
CA ALA A 337 4.50 -18.20 -3.31
C ALA A 337 5.71 -17.85 -2.42
N ALA A 338 5.85 -16.58 -2.04
CA ALA A 338 6.87 -16.12 -1.12
C ALA A 338 6.72 -16.79 0.26
N THR A 339 5.48 -16.87 0.78
CA THR A 339 5.21 -17.51 2.07
C THR A 339 5.65 -18.97 2.11
N GLU A 340 5.44 -19.73 1.04
CA GLU A 340 5.93 -21.09 0.91
C GLU A 340 7.46 -21.20 0.88
N ALA A 341 8.12 -20.22 0.26
CA ALA A 341 9.54 -20.27 -0.08
C ALA A 341 10.49 -19.66 0.97
N VAL A 342 10.02 -18.82 1.89
CA VAL A 342 10.90 -18.02 2.79
C VAL A 342 11.69 -18.83 3.81
N ASP A 343 11.36 -20.10 4.04
CA ASP A 343 12.16 -21.01 4.87
C ASP A 343 13.28 -21.70 4.08
N GLY A 344 13.34 -21.49 2.77
CA GLY A 344 14.44 -21.94 1.94
C GLY A 344 15.74 -21.18 2.23
N THR A 345 16.81 -21.66 1.64
CA THR A 345 18.11 -20.99 1.69
C THR A 345 18.44 -20.37 0.33
N TRP A 346 18.89 -19.13 0.35
CA TRP A 346 19.52 -18.51 -0.82
C TRP A 346 21.04 -18.53 -0.60
N ASP A 347 21.69 -19.60 -1.04
CA ASP A 347 23.14 -19.73 -0.95
C ASP A 347 23.83 -19.19 -2.20
N LEU A 348 24.30 -17.93 -2.11
CA LEU A 348 25.03 -17.28 -3.20
C LEU A 348 26.38 -17.98 -3.47
N THR A 349 27.06 -18.43 -2.41
CA THR A 349 28.36 -19.09 -2.52
C THR A 349 28.21 -20.40 -3.32
N GLN A 350 27.26 -21.24 -2.95
CA GLN A 350 26.98 -22.48 -3.69
C GLN A 350 26.67 -22.23 -5.16
N ARG A 351 25.90 -21.17 -5.46
CA ARG A 351 25.58 -20.79 -6.85
C ARG A 351 26.82 -20.33 -7.62
N LEU A 352 27.71 -19.58 -6.97
CA LEU A 352 28.98 -19.15 -7.58
C LEU A 352 29.94 -20.32 -7.78
N GLU A 353 30.07 -21.20 -6.80
CA GLU A 353 30.86 -22.43 -6.90
C GLU A 353 30.38 -23.33 -8.03
N SER A 354 29.08 -23.57 -8.12
CA SER A 354 28.48 -24.33 -9.22
C SER A 354 28.82 -23.72 -10.59
N ARG A 355 28.75 -22.37 -10.70
CA ARG A 355 29.11 -21.64 -11.91
C ARG A 355 30.60 -21.77 -12.20
N PHE A 356 31.47 -21.63 -11.21
CA PHE A 356 32.90 -21.78 -11.34
C PHE A 356 33.24 -23.18 -11.83
N GLU A 357 32.77 -24.23 -11.15
CA GLU A 357 33.04 -25.61 -11.53
C GLU A 357 32.60 -25.93 -12.96
N SER A 358 31.45 -25.41 -13.40
CA SER A 358 30.96 -25.65 -14.77
C SER A 358 31.79 -24.94 -15.86
N ARG A 359 32.58 -23.91 -15.51
CA ARG A 359 33.28 -23.04 -16.48
C ARG A 359 34.78 -22.89 -16.24
N LYS A 360 35.36 -23.43 -15.16
CA LYS A 360 36.78 -23.28 -14.83
C LYS A 360 37.72 -23.77 -15.95
N HIS A 361 37.23 -24.67 -16.81
CA HIS A 361 37.99 -25.12 -17.97
C HIS A 361 38.35 -24.00 -18.97
N ILE A 362 37.70 -22.85 -18.91
CA ILE A 362 37.96 -21.66 -19.73
C ILE A 362 39.25 -20.94 -19.25
N LEU A 363 39.66 -21.18 -18.01
CA LEU A 363 40.84 -20.53 -17.42
C LEU A 363 42.13 -21.25 -17.71
N GLY A 364 42.10 -22.40 -18.39
CA GLY A 364 43.27 -23.23 -18.76
C GLY A 364 43.42 -24.44 -17.85
#